data_0d517b97d78322eafdcb9148492471e5
#
_entry.id   0d517b97d78322eafdcb9148492471e5
#
_cell.length_a   1.000
_cell.length_b   1.000
_cell.length_c   1.000
_cell.angle_alpha   90.00
_cell.angle_beta   90.00
_cell.angle_gamma   90.00
#
_symmetry.space_group_name_H-M   'P 1'
#
loop_
_entity.id
_entity.type
_entity.pdbx_description
1 polymer ?
#
loop_
_entity_poly.entity_id
_entity_poly.type
_entity_poly.pdbx_seq_one_letter_code
_entity_poly.pdbx_strand_id
1 'polypeptide(L)'
;MKPQMTFMANGRCILVLALTAVMGGLSPMAALGASPEFARTEQEWARLQDNVIEYDEIPDLIHEYNATVQNNQYDYQKFREDYGDTNSDVADAYNDLAQDFYDDMSGETDAGSMMSDLQLDIQARNMLKQADNTLEDSKIYLLTYEMAEDNLAATAQSNMISYHKKQLELEQKQTDLELAREKYSLEQVKQAAGTVTAVDVLTAKESLQSSENNIKELESGIENLKEELYISLGWKHNDSPGIKE
;
A
#
# COMPACT_ATOMS: atom_id res chain seq x y z
N MET A 1 10.20 9.15 -34.70
CA MET A 1 10.61 10.19 -33.74
C MET A 1 11.21 9.43 -32.56
N LYS A 2 12.54 9.31 -32.47
CA LYS A 2 13.19 8.57 -31.37
C LYS A 2 13.00 9.34 -30.07
N PRO A 3 12.63 8.69 -28.94
CA PRO A 3 12.58 9.37 -27.66
C PRO A 3 13.99 9.72 -27.21
N GLN A 4 14.25 10.99 -26.92
CA GLN A 4 15.48 11.41 -26.26
C GLN A 4 15.38 11.00 -24.78
N MET A 5 16.05 9.92 -24.41
CA MET A 5 16.31 9.59 -23.02
C MET A 5 17.35 10.53 -22.45
N THR A 6 16.95 11.39 -21.52
CA THR A 6 17.88 12.14 -20.69
C THR A 6 18.36 11.23 -19.57
N PHE A 7 19.47 10.51 -19.80
CA PHE A 7 20.13 9.73 -18.77
C PHE A 7 20.86 10.64 -17.80
N MET A 8 20.45 10.68 -16.56
CA MET A 8 21.31 11.18 -15.48
C MET A 8 22.34 10.10 -15.14
N ALA A 9 23.60 10.44 -15.43
CA ALA A 9 24.77 9.67 -15.02
C ALA A 9 24.85 9.62 -13.50
N ASN A 10 24.51 8.49 -12.90
CA ASN A 10 25.20 7.92 -11.73
C ASN A 10 24.61 6.55 -11.44
N GLY A 11 25.44 5.54 -11.68
CA GLY A 11 25.12 4.15 -11.50
C GLY A 11 24.72 3.82 -10.06
N ARG A 12 23.52 3.44 -9.94
CA ARG A 12 22.78 2.54 -9.06
C ARG A 12 21.33 2.94 -9.19
N CYS A 13 20.57 2.26 -10.04
CA CYS A 13 19.13 2.21 -9.84
C CYS A 13 18.88 1.46 -8.53
N ILE A 14 19.11 2.12 -7.41
CA ILE A 14 18.37 1.84 -6.20
C ILE A 14 17.01 2.47 -6.49
N LEU A 15 16.03 1.64 -6.82
CA LEU A 15 14.63 2.03 -6.75
C LEU A 15 14.36 2.34 -5.28
N VAL A 16 14.71 3.58 -4.89
CA VAL A 16 14.20 4.14 -3.64
C VAL A 16 12.73 4.32 -3.90
N LEU A 17 11.92 3.43 -3.35
CA LEU A 17 10.50 3.65 -3.14
C LEU A 17 10.38 4.96 -2.33
N ALA A 18 10.42 6.09 -3.04
CA ALA A 18 10.01 7.36 -2.50
C ALA A 18 8.49 7.29 -2.40
N LEU A 19 8.01 7.03 -1.19
CA LEU A 19 6.63 7.26 -0.79
C LEU A 19 6.40 8.78 -0.88
N THR A 20 6.19 9.29 -2.09
CA THR A 20 5.67 10.64 -2.29
C THR A 20 4.17 10.51 -2.49
N ALA A 21 3.44 10.79 -1.42
CA ALA A 21 2.02 11.11 -1.51
C ALA A 21 1.87 12.33 -2.43
N VAL A 22 1.60 12.10 -3.71
CA VAL A 22 1.13 13.13 -4.63
C VAL A 22 -0.39 13.12 -4.58
N MET A 23 -0.95 14.01 -3.78
CA MET A 23 -2.33 14.45 -3.96
C MET A 23 -2.42 15.24 -5.26
N GLY A 24 -2.91 14.64 -6.31
CA GLY A 24 -3.14 15.30 -7.60
C GLY A 24 -4.23 14.61 -8.39
N GLY A 25 -5.31 15.34 -8.62
CA GLY A 25 -6.51 15.14 -9.43
C GLY A 25 -6.64 13.84 -10.24
N LEU A 26 -7.53 12.96 -9.78
CA LEU A 26 -7.92 11.75 -10.48
C LEU A 26 -8.79 12.09 -11.70
N SER A 27 -8.21 12.01 -12.89
CA SER A 27 -8.98 11.68 -14.09
C SER A 27 -9.50 10.24 -13.94
N PRO A 28 -10.73 9.92 -14.38
CA PRO A 28 -11.15 8.52 -14.39
C PRO A 28 -10.23 7.78 -15.38
N MET A 29 -9.29 7.00 -14.85
CA MET A 29 -8.54 6.06 -15.66
C MET A 29 -9.55 5.08 -16.24
N ALA A 30 -9.65 5.07 -17.58
CA ALA A 30 -10.33 4.01 -18.27
C ALA A 30 -9.76 2.68 -17.76
N ALA A 31 -10.62 1.74 -17.42
CA ALA A 31 -10.25 0.42 -17.00
C ALA A 31 -9.21 -0.14 -17.98
N LEU A 32 -7.96 -0.18 -17.59
CA LEU A 32 -6.94 -0.95 -18.29
C LEU A 32 -7.45 -2.38 -18.25
N GLY A 33 -7.64 -2.98 -19.41
CA GLY A 33 -8.22 -4.31 -19.54
C GLY A 33 -7.49 -5.25 -18.59
N ALA A 34 -8.26 -5.91 -17.73
CA ALA A 34 -7.74 -6.87 -16.77
C ALA A 34 -6.78 -7.83 -17.48
N SER A 35 -5.60 -8.00 -16.91
CA SER A 35 -4.67 -9.06 -17.34
C SER A 35 -5.45 -10.39 -17.38
N PRO A 36 -5.23 -11.27 -18.36
CA PRO A 36 -5.91 -12.57 -18.41
C PRO A 36 -5.79 -13.40 -17.13
N GLU A 37 -4.76 -13.18 -16.34
CA GLU A 37 -4.55 -13.82 -15.03
C GLU A 37 -5.54 -13.35 -13.97
N PHE A 38 -6.17 -12.18 -14.16
CA PHE A 38 -7.14 -11.58 -13.25
C PHE A 38 -8.53 -11.42 -13.88
N ALA A 39 -8.85 -12.26 -14.87
CA ALA A 39 -10.19 -12.28 -15.45
C ALA A 39 -11.21 -12.72 -14.38
N ARG A 40 -12.00 -11.77 -13.89
CA ARG A 40 -13.02 -12.00 -12.87
C ARG A 40 -14.38 -12.28 -13.51
N THR A 41 -15.15 -13.12 -12.85
CA THR A 41 -16.56 -13.35 -13.21
C THR A 41 -17.43 -12.16 -12.84
N GLU A 42 -18.62 -12.05 -13.43
CA GLU A 42 -19.59 -11.02 -13.08
C GLU A 42 -19.97 -11.05 -11.58
N GLN A 43 -19.95 -12.23 -10.97
CA GLN A 43 -20.26 -12.41 -9.54
C GLN A 43 -19.13 -11.86 -8.66
N GLU A 44 -17.86 -12.10 -9.02
CA GLU A 44 -16.69 -11.55 -8.31
C GLU A 44 -16.68 -10.03 -8.43
N TRP A 45 -16.93 -9.48 -9.62
CA TRP A 45 -17.06 -8.02 -9.78
C TRP A 45 -18.20 -7.42 -8.95
N ALA A 46 -19.35 -8.10 -8.86
CA ALA A 46 -20.47 -7.63 -8.06
C ALA A 46 -20.13 -7.58 -6.56
N ARG A 47 -19.31 -8.53 -6.07
CA ARG A 47 -18.81 -8.54 -4.68
C ARG A 47 -17.86 -7.37 -4.43
N LEU A 48 -16.88 -7.16 -5.29
CA LEU A 48 -15.89 -6.08 -5.16
C LEU A 48 -16.50 -4.66 -5.29
N GLN A 49 -17.69 -4.55 -5.88
CA GLN A 49 -18.39 -3.29 -6.09
C GLN A 49 -19.54 -3.05 -5.10
N ASP A 50 -19.85 -4.03 -4.25
CA ASP A 50 -20.79 -3.79 -3.19
C ASP A 50 -20.20 -2.91 -2.09
N ASN A 51 -21.02 -2.40 -1.19
CA ASN A 51 -20.58 -1.47 -0.14
C ASN A 51 -20.16 -2.21 1.13
N VAL A 52 -19.63 -3.44 1.01
CA VAL A 52 -19.24 -4.28 2.14
C VAL A 52 -17.85 -4.82 1.92
N ILE A 53 -16.97 -4.69 2.90
CA ILE A 53 -15.62 -5.25 2.87
C ILE A 53 -15.65 -6.58 3.61
N GLU A 54 -15.32 -7.67 2.91
CA GLU A 54 -15.14 -9.00 3.47
C GLU A 54 -13.64 -9.34 3.56
N TYR A 55 -13.26 -10.14 4.54
CA TYR A 55 -11.85 -10.46 4.82
C TYR A 55 -11.11 -11.12 3.64
N ASP A 56 -11.79 -12.02 2.95
CA ASP A 56 -11.25 -12.77 1.81
C ASP A 56 -11.19 -11.94 0.51
N GLU A 57 -11.88 -10.81 0.44
CA GLU A 57 -11.85 -9.88 -0.70
C GLU A 57 -10.74 -8.84 -0.62
N ILE A 58 -10.12 -8.67 0.54
CA ILE A 58 -9.10 -7.63 0.78
C ILE A 58 -7.96 -7.67 -0.26
N PRO A 59 -7.36 -8.84 -0.60
CA PRO A 59 -6.34 -8.88 -1.64
C PRO A 59 -6.85 -8.39 -2.99
N ASP A 60 -8.05 -8.80 -3.37
CA ASP A 60 -8.68 -8.42 -4.63
C ASP A 60 -9.02 -6.93 -4.69
N LEU A 61 -9.54 -6.37 -3.58
CA LEU A 61 -9.81 -4.94 -3.47
C LEU A 61 -8.53 -4.10 -3.58
N ILE A 62 -7.44 -4.54 -2.96
CA ILE A 62 -6.14 -3.87 -3.05
C ILE A 62 -5.62 -3.92 -4.49
N HIS A 63 -5.69 -5.09 -5.12
CA HIS A 63 -5.29 -5.27 -6.52
C HIS A 63 -5.99 -4.28 -7.45
N GLU A 64 -7.31 -4.12 -7.28
CA GLU A 64 -8.15 -3.31 -8.18
C GLU A 64 -8.15 -1.81 -7.86
N TYR A 65 -8.04 -1.44 -6.58
CA TYR A 65 -8.31 -0.05 -6.17
C TYR A 65 -7.14 0.65 -5.48
N ASN A 66 -6.10 -0.08 -5.02
CA ASN A 66 -4.97 0.58 -4.38
C ASN A 66 -4.09 1.30 -5.40
N ALA A 67 -3.96 2.61 -5.27
CA ALA A 67 -3.23 3.45 -6.22
C ALA A 67 -1.74 3.07 -6.34
N THR A 68 -1.12 2.55 -5.28
CA THR A 68 0.29 2.12 -5.31
C THR A 68 0.42 0.85 -6.15
N VAL A 69 -0.49 -0.12 -5.95
CA VAL A 69 -0.51 -1.36 -6.72
C VAL A 69 -0.79 -1.08 -8.20
N GLN A 70 -1.76 -0.24 -8.49
CA GLN A 70 -2.07 0.16 -9.87
C GLN A 70 -0.90 0.89 -10.56
N ASN A 71 -0.19 1.76 -9.83
CA ASN A 71 1.00 2.41 -10.38
C ASN A 71 2.13 1.40 -10.63
N ASN A 72 2.35 0.45 -9.72
CA ASN A 72 3.33 -0.61 -9.92
C ASN A 72 3.00 -1.48 -11.14
N GLN A 73 1.73 -1.84 -11.32
CA GLN A 73 1.26 -2.59 -12.50
C GLN A 73 1.47 -1.78 -13.78
N TYR A 74 1.14 -0.50 -13.77
CA TYR A 74 1.36 0.40 -14.91
C TYR A 74 2.85 0.53 -15.25
N ASP A 75 3.72 0.74 -14.26
CA ASP A 75 5.17 0.87 -14.45
C ASP A 75 5.76 -0.44 -15.00
N TYR A 76 5.29 -1.58 -14.49
CA TYR A 76 5.69 -2.89 -15.02
C TYR A 76 5.23 -3.11 -16.46
N GLN A 77 3.97 -2.76 -16.77
CA GLN A 77 3.43 -2.86 -18.11
C GLN A 77 4.20 -1.99 -19.10
N LYS A 78 4.47 -0.73 -18.71
CA LYS A 78 5.24 0.21 -19.50
C LYS A 78 6.68 -0.27 -19.73
N PHE A 79 7.30 -0.83 -18.69
CA PHE A 79 8.62 -1.43 -18.83
C PHE A 79 8.61 -2.56 -19.87
N ARG A 80 7.57 -3.41 -19.86
CA ARG A 80 7.43 -4.48 -20.83
C ARG A 80 7.15 -3.98 -22.25
N GLU A 81 6.37 -2.93 -22.40
CA GLU A 81 6.13 -2.29 -23.69
C GLU A 81 7.42 -1.69 -24.29
N ASP A 82 8.27 -1.08 -23.43
CA ASP A 82 9.50 -0.43 -23.86
C ASP A 82 10.65 -1.44 -24.15
N TYR A 83 10.71 -2.54 -23.43
CA TYR A 83 11.84 -3.49 -23.45
C TYR A 83 11.48 -4.92 -23.88
N GLY A 84 10.20 -5.27 -23.98
CA GLY A 84 9.71 -6.59 -24.42
C GLY A 84 9.08 -7.41 -23.30
N ASP A 85 8.47 -8.54 -23.70
CA ASP A 85 7.63 -9.37 -22.85
C ASP A 85 8.39 -10.44 -22.05
N THR A 86 9.61 -10.74 -22.46
CA THR A 86 10.46 -11.74 -21.80
C THR A 86 11.77 -11.12 -21.34
N ASN A 87 12.43 -11.81 -20.42
CA ASN A 87 13.77 -11.42 -19.97
C ASN A 87 14.77 -11.39 -21.13
N SER A 88 14.60 -12.28 -22.11
CA SER A 88 15.42 -12.31 -23.30
C SER A 88 15.22 -11.05 -24.13
N ASP A 89 13.95 -10.62 -24.33
CA ASP A 89 13.65 -9.41 -25.11
C ASP A 89 14.25 -8.16 -24.43
N VAL A 90 14.16 -8.07 -23.11
CA VAL A 90 14.76 -6.97 -22.34
C VAL A 90 16.30 -7.00 -22.43
N ALA A 91 16.91 -8.19 -22.33
CA ALA A 91 18.36 -8.34 -22.48
C ALA A 91 18.81 -7.97 -23.90
N ASP A 92 18.05 -8.36 -24.91
CA ASP A 92 18.32 -8.03 -26.32
C ASP A 92 18.20 -6.50 -26.54
N ALA A 93 17.21 -5.83 -25.95
CA ALA A 93 17.09 -4.38 -26.03
C ALA A 93 18.28 -3.66 -25.39
N TYR A 94 18.82 -4.14 -24.26
CA TYR A 94 20.07 -3.61 -23.69
C TYR A 94 21.30 -3.90 -24.55
N ASN A 95 21.36 -5.07 -25.21
CA ASN A 95 22.42 -5.38 -26.14
C ASN A 95 22.38 -4.48 -27.38
N ASP A 96 21.20 -4.18 -27.91
CA ASP A 96 21.01 -3.26 -29.02
C ASP A 96 21.45 -1.84 -28.65
N LEU A 97 21.10 -1.34 -27.44
CA LEU A 97 21.56 -0.07 -26.93
C LEU A 97 23.10 -0.03 -26.77
N ALA A 98 23.71 -1.12 -26.33
CA ALA A 98 25.16 -1.21 -26.24
C ALA A 98 25.80 -1.13 -27.63
N GLN A 99 25.20 -1.78 -28.62
CA GLN A 99 25.68 -1.72 -30.01
C GLN A 99 25.55 -0.31 -30.59
N ASP A 100 24.43 0.39 -30.32
CA ASP A 100 24.25 1.80 -30.73
C ASP A 100 25.40 2.69 -30.18
N PHE A 101 25.81 2.50 -28.91
CA PHE A 101 26.94 3.22 -28.35
C PHE A 101 28.28 2.88 -29.04
N TYR A 102 28.51 1.64 -29.42
CA TYR A 102 29.71 1.26 -30.17
C TYR A 102 29.70 1.84 -31.59
N ASP A 103 28.56 1.88 -32.23
CA ASP A 103 28.39 2.42 -33.58
C ASP A 103 28.58 3.95 -33.62
N ASP A 104 28.29 4.64 -32.50
CA ASP A 104 28.50 6.08 -32.36
C ASP A 104 29.97 6.50 -32.08
N MET A 105 30.87 5.52 -31.84
CA MET A 105 32.27 5.83 -31.63
C MET A 105 32.94 6.33 -32.91
N SER A 106 33.67 7.44 -32.81
CA SER A 106 34.29 8.08 -33.98
C SER A 106 35.51 7.35 -34.54
N GLY A 107 36.23 6.63 -33.66
CA GLY A 107 37.51 6.01 -33.98
C GLY A 107 38.63 6.98 -34.30
N GLU A 108 38.47 8.28 -34.09
CA GLU A 108 39.48 9.30 -34.35
C GLU A 108 40.53 9.35 -33.22
N THR A 109 41.76 9.80 -33.55
CA THR A 109 42.90 9.73 -32.64
C THR A 109 43.22 11.06 -31.94
N ASP A 110 42.42 12.12 -32.11
CA ASP A 110 42.58 13.33 -31.35
C ASP A 110 42.09 13.17 -29.90
N ALA A 111 42.64 13.95 -28.98
CA ALA A 111 42.37 13.79 -27.55
C ALA A 111 40.88 13.99 -27.16
N GLY A 112 40.14 14.81 -27.90
CA GLY A 112 38.71 15.05 -27.65
C GLY A 112 37.86 13.87 -28.05
N SER A 113 38.09 13.35 -29.27
CA SER A 113 37.41 12.19 -29.83
C SER A 113 37.71 10.93 -29.01
N MET A 114 38.95 10.70 -28.62
CA MET A 114 39.34 9.58 -27.74
C MET A 114 38.62 9.62 -26.38
N MET A 115 38.42 10.80 -25.79
CA MET A 115 37.72 10.94 -24.52
C MET A 115 36.22 10.65 -24.71
N SER A 116 35.63 11.09 -25.82
CA SER A 116 34.23 10.81 -26.17
C SER A 116 34.02 9.30 -26.40
N ASP A 117 34.90 8.68 -27.18
CA ASP A 117 34.82 7.24 -27.47
C ASP A 117 35.00 6.40 -26.20
N LEU A 118 35.87 6.82 -25.26
CA LEU A 118 35.99 6.16 -23.97
C LEU A 118 34.72 6.25 -23.13
N GLN A 119 34.00 7.39 -23.19
CA GLN A 119 32.70 7.52 -22.50
C GLN A 119 31.64 6.62 -23.11
N LEU A 120 31.58 6.50 -24.43
CA LEU A 120 30.67 5.60 -25.14
C LEU A 120 30.99 4.14 -24.83
N ASP A 121 32.29 3.74 -24.80
CA ASP A 121 32.68 2.37 -24.40
C ASP A 121 32.24 2.03 -22.96
N ILE A 122 32.36 2.98 -22.02
CA ILE A 122 31.88 2.78 -20.65
C ILE A 122 30.35 2.60 -20.61
N GLN A 123 29.62 3.39 -21.40
CA GLN A 123 28.16 3.28 -21.49
C GLN A 123 27.72 1.95 -22.10
N ALA A 124 28.36 1.54 -23.22
CA ALA A 124 28.10 0.25 -23.85
C ALA A 124 28.32 -0.92 -22.88
N ARG A 125 29.45 -0.94 -22.17
CA ARG A 125 29.75 -2.00 -21.18
C ARG A 125 28.74 -2.01 -20.03
N ASN A 126 28.24 -0.86 -19.61
CA ASN A 126 27.18 -0.80 -18.60
C ASN A 126 25.87 -1.39 -19.11
N MET A 127 25.51 -1.16 -20.37
CA MET A 127 24.32 -1.79 -20.98
C MET A 127 24.49 -3.31 -21.09
N LEU A 128 25.65 -3.81 -21.56
CA LEU A 128 25.93 -5.25 -21.62
C LEU A 128 25.80 -5.91 -20.22
N LYS A 129 26.32 -5.23 -19.19
CA LYS A 129 26.18 -5.73 -17.82
C LYS A 129 24.72 -5.74 -17.35
N GLN A 130 23.91 -4.77 -17.78
CA GLN A 130 22.48 -4.75 -17.49
C GLN A 130 21.76 -5.88 -18.22
N ALA A 131 22.12 -6.16 -19.48
CA ALA A 131 21.59 -7.30 -20.22
C ALA A 131 21.82 -8.61 -19.48
N ASP A 132 23.06 -8.86 -19.02
CA ASP A 132 23.39 -10.05 -18.24
C ASP A 132 22.60 -10.13 -16.94
N ASN A 133 22.49 -9.02 -16.19
CA ASN A 133 21.72 -8.97 -14.95
C ASN A 133 20.23 -9.18 -15.19
N THR A 134 19.68 -8.68 -16.29
CA THR A 134 18.25 -8.80 -16.58
C THR A 134 17.82 -10.26 -16.76
N LEU A 135 18.67 -11.12 -17.29
CA LEU A 135 18.40 -12.54 -17.36
C LEU A 135 18.27 -13.20 -15.99
N GLU A 136 18.94 -12.64 -14.98
CA GLU A 136 18.89 -13.12 -13.59
C GLU A 136 17.84 -12.36 -12.75
N ASP A 137 17.70 -11.04 -12.96
CA ASP A 137 17.02 -10.10 -12.04
C ASP A 137 15.58 -9.76 -12.43
N SER A 138 15.10 -10.07 -13.64
CA SER A 138 13.74 -9.65 -14.04
C SER A 138 12.64 -10.34 -13.27
N LYS A 139 12.89 -11.54 -12.73
CA LYS A 139 12.01 -12.15 -11.74
C LYS A 139 11.95 -11.36 -10.44
N ILE A 140 13.00 -10.63 -10.10
CA ILE A 140 13.10 -9.84 -8.87
C ILE A 140 12.19 -8.61 -8.93
N TYR A 141 12.06 -7.96 -10.08
CA TYR A 141 11.15 -6.81 -10.22
C TYR A 141 9.69 -7.20 -10.06
N LEU A 142 9.25 -8.25 -10.75
CA LEU A 142 7.88 -8.76 -10.60
C LEU A 142 7.63 -9.20 -9.16
N LEU A 143 8.54 -10.01 -8.58
CA LEU A 143 8.46 -10.46 -7.19
C LEU A 143 8.42 -9.29 -6.20
N THR A 144 9.11 -8.18 -6.47
CA THR A 144 9.08 -7.00 -5.61
C THR A 144 7.70 -6.32 -5.62
N TYR A 145 7.04 -6.24 -6.78
CA TYR A 145 5.70 -5.71 -6.89
C TYR A 145 4.66 -6.62 -6.25
N GLU A 146 4.74 -7.93 -6.49
CA GLU A 146 3.88 -8.94 -5.85
C GLU A 146 4.05 -8.93 -4.33
N MET A 147 5.28 -8.89 -3.83
CA MET A 147 5.55 -8.78 -2.38
C MET A 147 5.00 -7.48 -1.77
N ALA A 148 5.01 -6.37 -2.50
CA ALA A 148 4.44 -5.11 -2.03
C ALA A 148 2.91 -5.21 -1.90
N GLU A 149 2.25 -5.82 -2.87
CA GLU A 149 0.81 -6.09 -2.88
C GLU A 149 0.43 -7.05 -1.74
N ASP A 150 1.14 -8.18 -1.61
CA ASP A 150 0.94 -9.16 -0.54
C ASP A 150 1.11 -8.52 0.86
N ASN A 151 2.10 -7.66 1.05
CA ASN A 151 2.32 -6.97 2.31
C ASN A 151 1.19 -5.97 2.63
N LEU A 152 0.68 -5.27 1.63
CA LEU A 152 -0.48 -4.39 1.79
C LEU A 152 -1.72 -5.20 2.16
N ALA A 153 -1.97 -6.32 1.48
CA ALA A 153 -3.08 -7.21 1.76
C ALA A 153 -2.99 -7.79 3.19
N ALA A 154 -1.83 -8.31 3.58
CA ALA A 154 -1.61 -8.84 4.93
C ALA A 154 -1.80 -7.77 6.02
N THR A 155 -1.37 -6.53 5.75
CA THR A 155 -1.54 -5.40 6.68
C THR A 155 -3.03 -5.05 6.82
N ALA A 156 -3.75 -4.93 5.71
CA ALA A 156 -5.18 -4.62 5.73
C ALA A 156 -6.00 -5.73 6.40
N GLN A 157 -5.69 -6.99 6.15
CA GLN A 157 -6.30 -8.13 6.83
C GLN A 157 -6.03 -8.12 8.34
N SER A 158 -4.80 -7.78 8.76
CA SER A 158 -4.46 -7.63 10.17
C SER A 158 -5.22 -6.48 10.84
N ASN A 159 -5.40 -5.36 10.14
CA ASN A 159 -6.19 -4.22 10.61
C ASN A 159 -7.66 -4.60 10.76
N MET A 160 -8.23 -5.37 9.82
CA MET A 160 -9.60 -5.86 9.93
C MET A 160 -9.80 -6.78 11.14
N ILE A 161 -8.90 -7.72 11.37
CA ILE A 161 -8.92 -8.56 12.59
C ILE A 161 -8.85 -7.70 13.86
N SER A 162 -7.98 -6.70 13.86
CA SER A 162 -7.82 -5.79 15.01
C SER A 162 -9.05 -4.92 15.23
N TYR A 163 -9.72 -4.50 14.17
CA TYR A 163 -10.98 -3.78 14.20
C TYR A 163 -12.08 -4.61 14.90
N HIS A 164 -12.32 -5.84 14.45
CA HIS A 164 -13.33 -6.72 15.07
C HIS A 164 -13.00 -7.04 16.53
N LYS A 165 -11.73 -7.29 16.83
CA LYS A 165 -11.29 -7.52 18.21
C LYS A 165 -11.60 -6.33 19.12
N LYS A 166 -11.35 -5.10 18.66
CA LYS A 166 -11.69 -3.90 19.43
C LYS A 166 -13.20 -3.68 19.54
N GLN A 167 -14.00 -4.08 18.56
CA GLN A 167 -15.46 -4.03 18.67
C GLN A 167 -15.96 -4.95 19.79
N LEU A 168 -15.47 -6.19 19.86
CA LEU A 168 -15.80 -7.12 20.94
C LEU A 168 -15.35 -6.60 22.31
N GLU A 169 -14.18 -5.96 22.37
CA GLU A 169 -13.70 -5.32 23.61
C GLU A 169 -14.61 -4.15 23.99
N LEU A 170 -15.10 -3.35 23.04
CA LEU A 170 -16.00 -2.24 23.29
C LEU A 170 -17.33 -2.74 23.91
N GLU A 171 -17.90 -3.82 23.40
CA GLU A 171 -19.13 -4.42 23.97
C GLU A 171 -18.94 -4.85 25.43
N GLN A 172 -17.77 -5.47 25.74
CA GLN A 172 -17.42 -5.84 27.11
C GLN A 172 -17.28 -4.60 28.00
N LYS A 173 -16.61 -3.55 27.53
CA LYS A 173 -16.42 -2.30 28.27
C LYS A 173 -17.71 -1.49 28.46
N GLN A 174 -18.66 -1.61 27.53
CA GLN A 174 -20.00 -1.04 27.72
C GLN A 174 -20.73 -1.70 28.90
N THR A 175 -20.62 -3.01 29.05
CA THR A 175 -21.15 -3.72 30.22
C THR A 175 -20.45 -3.28 31.52
N ASP A 176 -19.11 -3.13 31.52
CA ASP A 176 -18.35 -2.63 32.67
C ASP A 176 -18.78 -1.20 33.05
N LEU A 177 -19.08 -0.34 32.07
CA LEU A 177 -19.57 1.01 32.28
C LEU A 177 -20.94 1.03 32.93
N GLU A 178 -21.88 0.16 32.50
CA GLU A 178 -23.20 0.04 33.13
C GLU A 178 -23.07 -0.35 34.62
N LEU A 179 -22.22 -1.35 34.91
CA LEU A 179 -21.94 -1.75 36.30
C LEU A 179 -21.32 -0.62 37.13
N ALA A 180 -20.42 0.16 36.54
CA ALA A 180 -19.82 1.32 37.22
C ALA A 180 -20.86 2.42 37.49
N ARG A 181 -21.81 2.66 36.59
CA ARG A 181 -22.94 3.59 36.78
C ARG A 181 -23.86 3.15 37.90
N GLU A 182 -24.24 1.88 37.91
CA GLU A 182 -25.08 1.32 38.96
C GLU A 182 -24.38 1.41 40.33
N LYS A 183 -23.10 1.05 40.38
CA LYS A 183 -22.29 1.16 41.61
C LYS A 183 -22.22 2.60 42.13
N TYR A 184 -21.93 3.55 41.24
CA TYR A 184 -21.90 4.96 41.63
C TYR A 184 -23.26 5.44 42.15
N SER A 185 -24.36 5.11 41.48
CA SER A 185 -25.72 5.41 41.92
C SER A 185 -26.05 4.79 43.29
N LEU A 186 -25.67 3.53 43.51
CA LEU A 186 -25.86 2.83 44.78
C LEU A 186 -25.09 3.51 45.94
N GLU A 187 -23.82 3.88 45.69
CA GLU A 187 -23.02 4.57 46.73
C GLU A 187 -23.57 5.96 47.06
N GLN A 188 -24.16 6.67 46.10
CA GLN A 188 -24.87 7.93 46.36
C GLN A 188 -26.11 7.73 47.30
N VAL A 189 -26.89 6.69 47.04
CA VAL A 189 -28.05 6.35 47.88
C VAL A 189 -27.61 5.94 49.30
N LYS A 190 -26.56 5.12 49.41
CA LYS A 190 -25.99 4.74 50.71
C LYS A 190 -25.42 5.92 51.49
N GLN A 191 -24.81 6.88 50.81
CA GLN A 191 -24.31 8.10 51.43
C GLN A 191 -25.47 8.94 51.97
N ALA A 192 -26.54 9.09 51.19
CA ALA A 192 -27.73 9.80 51.64
C ALA A 192 -28.39 9.12 52.88
N ALA A 193 -28.25 7.80 53.00
CA ALA A 193 -28.68 7.02 54.14
C ALA A 193 -27.66 7.01 55.33
N GLY A 194 -26.50 7.67 55.18
CA GLY A 194 -25.45 7.75 56.17
C GLY A 194 -24.65 6.45 56.40
N THR A 195 -24.69 5.51 55.45
CA THR A 195 -24.06 4.19 55.60
C THR A 195 -22.67 4.09 54.96
N VAL A 196 -22.27 5.04 54.09
CA VAL A 196 -20.95 5.14 53.48
C VAL A 196 -20.41 6.59 53.54
N THR A 197 -19.13 6.73 53.32
CA THR A 197 -18.43 8.04 53.38
C THR A 197 -18.47 8.75 52.03
N ALA A 198 -18.19 10.06 52.03
CA ALA A 198 -18.01 10.81 50.78
C ALA A 198 -16.85 10.30 49.92
N VAL A 199 -15.84 9.70 50.57
CA VAL A 199 -14.69 9.08 49.85
C VAL A 199 -15.14 7.86 49.06
N ASP A 200 -16.05 7.03 49.58
CA ASP A 200 -16.56 5.85 48.88
C ASP A 200 -17.30 6.25 47.59
N VAL A 201 -18.11 7.33 47.67
CA VAL A 201 -18.83 7.90 46.50
C VAL A 201 -17.83 8.48 45.48
N LEU A 202 -16.80 9.17 45.96
CA LEU A 202 -15.77 9.70 45.07
C LEU A 202 -15.02 8.58 44.33
N THR A 203 -14.63 7.51 45.03
CA THR A 203 -13.99 6.34 44.42
C THR A 203 -14.87 5.68 43.37
N ALA A 204 -16.17 5.55 43.65
CA ALA A 204 -17.11 5.02 42.66
C ALA A 204 -17.25 5.93 41.42
N LYS A 205 -17.21 7.25 41.62
CA LYS A 205 -17.22 8.25 40.54
C LYS A 205 -15.97 8.18 39.68
N GLU A 206 -14.79 8.06 40.28
CA GLU A 206 -13.52 7.91 39.60
C GLU A 206 -13.51 6.63 38.74
N SER A 207 -14.03 5.52 39.27
CA SER A 207 -14.21 4.26 38.55
C SER A 207 -15.14 4.45 37.33
N LEU A 208 -16.25 5.14 37.48
CA LEU A 208 -17.15 5.45 36.39
C LEU A 208 -16.47 6.30 35.31
N GLN A 209 -15.76 7.35 35.70
CA GLN A 209 -15.06 8.23 34.79
C GLN A 209 -13.93 7.49 34.02
N SER A 210 -13.24 6.59 34.68
CA SER A 210 -12.23 5.71 34.05
C SER A 210 -12.90 4.81 32.98
N SER A 211 -14.04 4.20 33.30
CA SER A 211 -14.79 3.37 32.34
C SER A 211 -15.27 4.18 31.14
N GLU A 212 -15.74 5.42 31.34
CA GLU A 212 -16.15 6.32 30.25
C GLU A 212 -14.98 6.71 29.35
N ASN A 213 -13.79 6.94 29.92
CA ASN A 213 -12.58 7.25 29.14
C ASN A 213 -12.10 6.03 28.33
N ASN A 214 -12.13 4.84 28.91
CA ASN A 214 -11.75 3.61 28.20
C ASN A 214 -12.64 3.37 26.95
N ILE A 215 -13.95 3.63 27.07
CA ILE A 215 -14.88 3.54 25.93
C ILE A 215 -14.49 4.51 24.82
N LYS A 216 -14.22 5.78 25.15
CA LYS A 216 -13.83 6.79 24.18
C LYS A 216 -12.52 6.44 23.47
N GLU A 217 -11.56 5.88 24.20
CA GLU A 217 -10.29 5.42 23.62
C GLU A 217 -10.51 4.25 22.64
N LEU A 218 -11.38 3.29 22.99
CA LEU A 218 -11.73 2.17 22.12
C LEU A 218 -12.47 2.64 20.87
N GLU A 219 -13.47 3.52 21.01
CA GLU A 219 -14.21 4.11 19.88
C GLU A 219 -13.27 4.83 18.91
N SER A 220 -12.36 5.65 19.45
CA SER A 220 -11.33 6.32 18.62
C SER A 220 -10.38 5.33 17.95
N GLY A 221 -9.98 4.28 18.66
CA GLY A 221 -9.12 3.25 18.11
C GLY A 221 -9.80 2.40 17.01
N ILE A 222 -11.11 2.18 17.12
CA ILE A 222 -11.92 1.51 16.09
C ILE A 222 -12.00 2.38 14.84
N GLU A 223 -12.29 3.67 14.99
CA GLU A 223 -12.37 4.58 13.84
C GLU A 223 -11.03 4.73 13.11
N ASN A 224 -9.92 4.81 13.85
CA ASN A 224 -8.59 4.85 13.25
C ASN A 224 -8.29 3.58 12.42
N LEU A 225 -8.59 2.40 12.96
CA LEU A 225 -8.39 1.12 12.22
C LEU A 225 -9.26 1.03 10.97
N LYS A 226 -10.47 1.55 11.04
CA LYS A 226 -11.38 1.63 9.91
C LYS A 226 -10.85 2.57 8.82
N GLU A 227 -10.34 3.74 9.20
CA GLU A 227 -9.70 4.68 8.27
C GLU A 227 -8.43 4.07 7.63
N GLU A 228 -7.58 3.42 8.43
CA GLU A 228 -6.38 2.73 7.92
C GLU A 228 -6.75 1.63 6.92
N LEU A 229 -7.82 0.87 7.18
CA LEU A 229 -8.33 -0.15 6.27
C LEU A 229 -8.79 0.49 4.95
N TYR A 230 -9.57 1.56 4.99
CA TYR A 230 -10.05 2.24 3.79
C TYR A 230 -8.89 2.83 2.95
N ILE A 231 -7.89 3.40 3.60
CA ILE A 231 -6.69 3.92 2.93
C ILE A 231 -5.93 2.77 2.25
N SER A 232 -5.75 1.65 2.94
CA SER A 232 -5.05 0.48 2.41
C SER A 232 -5.76 -0.13 1.20
N LEU A 233 -7.08 -0.11 1.19
CA LEU A 233 -7.89 -0.58 0.07
C LEU A 233 -8.00 0.44 -1.08
N GLY A 234 -7.53 1.68 -0.91
CA GLY A 234 -7.77 2.76 -1.88
C GLY A 234 -9.21 3.26 -1.90
N TRP A 235 -10.00 2.97 -0.87
CA TRP A 235 -11.40 3.38 -0.79
C TRP A 235 -11.52 4.89 -0.58
N LYS A 236 -12.41 5.55 -1.35
CA LYS A 236 -12.59 6.99 -1.24
C LYS A 236 -13.49 7.35 -0.04
N HIS A 237 -13.09 8.33 0.72
CA HIS A 237 -13.70 8.79 1.99
C HIS A 237 -15.22 9.11 1.96
N ASN A 238 -15.84 9.23 0.79
CA ASN A 238 -17.25 9.64 0.68
C ASN A 238 -18.25 8.48 0.75
N ASP A 239 -17.77 7.25 0.59
CA ASP A 239 -18.62 6.06 0.61
C ASP A 239 -18.10 5.17 1.74
N SER A 240 -18.61 5.35 2.96
CA SER A 240 -18.23 4.50 4.10
C SER A 240 -18.80 3.09 3.91
N PRO A 241 -18.02 2.11 3.44
CA PRO A 241 -18.50 0.74 3.30
C PRO A 241 -18.76 0.11 4.66
N GLY A 242 -19.62 -0.88 4.70
CA GLY A 242 -19.76 -1.77 5.84
C GLY A 242 -18.54 -2.69 5.92
N ILE A 243 -18.07 -2.97 7.12
CA ILE A 243 -17.07 -4.01 7.36
C ILE A 243 -17.84 -5.20 7.92
N LYS A 244 -17.76 -6.34 7.23
CA LYS A 244 -18.49 -7.56 7.61
C LYS A 244 -17.64 -8.43 8.52
N GLU A 245 -18.27 -9.01 9.54
CA GLU A 245 -17.66 -10.00 10.44
C GLU A 245 -17.29 -11.29 9.71
#